data_0c3ae557cbd135561713e31924077aea
#
_entry.id   0c3ae557cbd135561713e31924077aea
#
_cell.length_a   1.000
_cell.length_b   1.000
_cell.length_c   1.000
_cell.angle_alpha   90.00
_cell.angle_beta   90.00
_cell.angle_gamma   90.00
#
_symmetry.space_group_name_H-M   'P 1'
#
loop_
_entity.id
_entity.type
_entity.pdbx_description
1 polymer ?
#
loop_
_entity_poly.entity_id
_entity_poly.type
_entity_poly.pdbx_seq_one_letter_code
_entity_poly.pdbx_strand_id
1 'polypeptide(L)'
;MSRRVLAAVALVVLYGRGYRRVVELAGKVPGGTERLCPTNPDIVAQLHHAVQEELTVSLQDFLLRRTGIGTSRCQGRDCAEAIARRQAALCGWSTRRLDAELEAYEAHLARSQRFRA
;
A
#
# COMPACT_ATOMS: atom_id res chain seq x y z
N MET A 1 -13.24 -10.52 14.59
CA MET A 1 -13.59 -9.32 13.79
C MET A 1 -13.56 -9.68 12.32
N SER A 2 -14.60 -9.31 11.57
CA SER A 2 -14.68 -9.64 10.15
C SER A 2 -13.70 -8.82 9.32
N ARG A 3 -13.36 -9.31 8.11
CA ARG A 3 -12.50 -8.57 7.17
C ARG A 3 -13.06 -7.18 6.87
N ARG A 4 -14.38 -7.08 6.72
CA ARG A 4 -15.04 -5.81 6.43
C ARG A 4 -14.88 -4.80 7.56
N VAL A 5 -14.98 -5.26 8.79
CA VAL A 5 -14.83 -4.39 9.97
C VAL A 5 -13.39 -3.91 10.10
N LEU A 6 -12.42 -4.81 9.93
CA LEU A 6 -10.99 -4.43 9.96
C LEU A 6 -10.65 -3.42 8.86
N ALA A 7 -11.15 -3.64 7.65
CA ALA A 7 -10.91 -2.70 6.54
C ALA A 7 -11.53 -1.34 6.84
N ALA A 8 -12.77 -1.31 7.36
CA ALA A 8 -13.44 -0.05 7.70
C ALA A 8 -12.68 0.71 8.77
N VAL A 9 -12.20 0.03 9.82
CA VAL A 9 -11.40 0.66 10.89
C VAL A 9 -10.10 1.22 10.32
N ALA A 10 -9.40 0.46 9.48
CA ALA A 10 -8.17 0.92 8.84
C ALA A 10 -8.41 2.16 7.99
N LEU A 11 -9.49 2.18 7.21
CA LEU A 11 -9.84 3.32 6.37
C LEU A 11 -10.12 4.59 7.19
N VAL A 12 -10.84 4.45 8.28
CA VAL A 12 -11.13 5.59 9.18
C VAL A 12 -9.84 6.14 9.79
N VAL A 13 -8.95 5.25 10.24
CA VAL A 13 -7.68 5.65 10.86
C VAL A 13 -6.76 6.35 9.87
N LEU A 14 -6.65 5.82 8.63
CA LEU A 14 -5.69 6.34 7.65
C LEU A 14 -6.20 7.54 6.86
N TYR A 15 -7.49 7.59 6.56
CA TYR A 15 -8.03 8.58 5.61
C TYR A 15 -9.00 9.59 6.22
N GLY A 16 -9.54 9.33 7.40
CA GLY A 16 -10.51 10.23 8.02
C GLY A 16 -11.65 10.55 7.05
N ARG A 17 -11.77 11.80 6.63
CA ARG A 17 -12.85 12.24 5.71
C ARG A 17 -12.74 11.63 4.31
N GLY A 18 -11.55 11.21 3.91
CA GLY A 18 -11.32 10.58 2.60
C GLY A 18 -11.74 9.12 2.51
N TYR A 19 -12.13 8.50 3.62
CA TYR A 19 -12.46 7.08 3.64
C TYR A 19 -13.61 6.71 2.70
N ARG A 20 -14.55 7.60 2.49
CA ARG A 20 -15.71 7.36 1.60
C ARG A 20 -15.29 7.01 0.18
N ARG A 21 -14.29 7.74 -0.33
CA ARG A 21 -13.80 7.51 -1.68
C ARG A 21 -13.13 6.14 -1.80
N VAL A 22 -12.39 5.74 -0.77
CA VAL A 22 -11.76 4.42 -0.73
C VAL A 22 -12.83 3.32 -0.64
N VAL A 23 -13.87 3.52 0.16
CA VAL A 23 -15.00 2.59 0.26
C VAL A 23 -15.71 2.43 -1.09
N GLU A 24 -15.95 3.52 -1.81
CA GLU A 24 -16.54 3.48 -3.15
C GLU A 24 -15.67 2.68 -4.11
N LEU A 25 -14.37 2.92 -4.12
CA LEU A 25 -13.42 2.17 -4.95
C LEU A 25 -13.38 0.70 -4.58
N ALA A 26 -13.49 0.37 -3.30
CA ALA A 26 -13.53 -1.02 -2.84
C ALA A 26 -14.71 -1.78 -3.46
N GLY A 27 -15.84 -1.10 -3.68
CA GLY A 27 -17.01 -1.69 -4.32
C GLY A 27 -16.92 -1.76 -5.84
N LYS A 28 -16.13 -0.89 -6.47
CA LYS A 28 -16.03 -0.79 -7.94
C LYS A 28 -14.86 -1.58 -8.53
N VAL A 29 -13.76 -1.68 -7.79
CA VAL A 29 -12.54 -2.34 -8.28
C VAL A 29 -12.62 -3.84 -8.01
N PRO A 30 -12.38 -4.71 -9.01
CA PRO A 30 -12.28 -6.16 -8.76
C PRO A 30 -11.22 -6.45 -7.71
N GLY A 31 -11.61 -7.18 -6.66
CA GLY A 31 -10.71 -7.48 -5.55
C GLY A 31 -10.36 -6.27 -4.69
N GLY A 32 -11.12 -5.17 -4.77
CA GLY A 32 -10.84 -3.93 -4.04
C GLY A 32 -10.79 -4.08 -2.52
N THR A 33 -11.51 -5.06 -1.96
CA THR A 33 -11.51 -5.33 -0.52
C THR A 33 -10.45 -6.34 -0.09
N GLU A 34 -9.68 -6.91 -1.02
CA GLU A 34 -8.60 -7.83 -0.69
C GLU A 34 -7.47 -7.10 0.04
N ARG A 35 -6.83 -7.80 0.97
CA ARG A 35 -5.69 -7.24 1.69
C ARG A 35 -4.47 -7.15 0.80
N LEU A 36 -3.74 -6.05 0.93
CA LEU A 36 -2.44 -5.87 0.28
C LEU A 36 -1.35 -6.68 0.98
N CYS A 37 -1.49 -6.92 2.27
CA CYS A 37 -0.50 -7.62 3.06
C CYS A 37 -1.20 -8.60 4.01
N PRO A 38 -0.72 -9.86 4.15
CA PRO A 38 -1.36 -10.84 5.03
C PRO A 38 -1.44 -10.41 6.50
N THR A 39 -0.51 -9.58 6.95
CA THR A 39 -0.38 -9.18 8.35
C THR A 39 -0.91 -7.78 8.65
N ASN A 40 -1.44 -7.08 7.64
CA ASN A 40 -1.96 -5.72 7.79
C ASN A 40 -3.38 -5.61 7.25
N PRO A 41 -4.21 -4.69 7.79
CA PRO A 41 -5.58 -4.53 7.33
C PRO A 41 -5.75 -3.74 6.03
N ASP A 42 -4.67 -3.14 5.51
CA ASP A 42 -4.73 -2.32 4.29
C ASP A 42 -5.24 -3.11 3.09
N ILE A 43 -6.05 -2.47 2.26
CA ILE A 43 -6.76 -3.13 1.15
C ILE A 43 -6.36 -2.56 -0.21
N VAL A 44 -6.65 -3.33 -1.28
CA VAL A 44 -6.31 -2.98 -2.66
C VAL A 44 -6.90 -1.62 -3.08
N ALA A 45 -8.11 -1.29 -2.64
CA ALA A 45 -8.74 0.00 -2.97
C ALA A 45 -7.89 1.19 -2.53
N GLN A 46 -7.11 1.07 -1.45
CA GLN A 46 -6.23 2.14 -0.98
C GLN A 46 -5.13 2.44 -2.01
N LEU A 47 -4.63 1.41 -2.67
CA LEU A 47 -3.63 1.59 -3.73
C LEU A 47 -4.24 2.32 -4.94
N HIS A 48 -5.45 1.93 -5.36
CA HIS A 48 -6.14 2.61 -6.44
C HIS A 48 -6.39 4.09 -6.11
N HIS A 49 -6.82 4.37 -4.90
CA HIS A 49 -7.04 5.74 -4.44
C HIS A 49 -5.74 6.56 -4.47
N ALA A 50 -4.66 5.98 -3.95
CA ALA A 50 -3.37 6.65 -3.91
C ALA A 50 -2.85 7.00 -5.31
N VAL A 51 -2.95 6.05 -6.24
CA VAL A 51 -2.48 6.26 -7.61
C VAL A 51 -3.36 7.23 -8.38
N GLN A 52 -4.67 7.07 -8.30
CA GLN A 52 -5.62 7.82 -9.13
C GLN A 52 -5.94 9.22 -8.60
N GLU A 53 -6.01 9.37 -7.30
CA GLU A 53 -6.50 10.61 -6.69
C GLU A 53 -5.46 11.37 -5.88
N GLU A 54 -4.44 10.68 -5.37
CA GLU A 54 -3.39 11.32 -4.58
C GLU A 54 -2.07 11.44 -5.34
N LEU A 55 -2.02 11.02 -6.59
CA LEU A 55 -0.85 11.09 -7.47
C LEU A 55 0.40 10.46 -6.85
N THR A 56 0.24 9.38 -6.11
CA THR A 56 1.35 8.64 -5.52
C THR A 56 2.19 8.02 -6.63
N VAL A 57 3.47 8.34 -6.68
CA VAL A 57 4.36 7.98 -7.78
C VAL A 57 5.23 6.78 -7.48
N SER A 58 5.70 6.64 -6.24
CA SER A 58 6.65 5.58 -5.88
C SER A 58 6.05 4.53 -4.95
N LEU A 59 6.64 3.33 -4.97
CA LEU A 59 6.31 2.27 -4.02
C LEU A 59 6.60 2.72 -2.58
N GLN A 60 7.75 3.33 -2.38
CA GLN A 60 8.17 3.83 -1.08
C GLN A 60 7.17 4.85 -0.52
N ASP A 61 6.73 5.78 -1.35
CA ASP A 61 5.75 6.78 -0.94
C ASP A 61 4.43 6.13 -0.53
N PHE A 62 3.96 5.15 -1.30
CA PHE A 62 2.73 4.44 -0.96
C PHE A 62 2.84 3.70 0.37
N LEU A 63 3.87 2.88 0.54
CA LEU A 63 4.04 2.04 1.73
C LEU A 63 4.31 2.84 2.99
N LEU A 64 5.03 3.96 2.90
CA LEU A 64 5.42 4.74 4.07
C LEU A 64 4.43 5.85 4.44
N ARG A 65 3.74 6.41 3.45
CA ARG A 65 2.88 7.58 3.67
C ARG A 65 1.40 7.30 3.51
N ARG A 66 1.03 6.31 2.72
CA ARG A 66 -0.37 6.04 2.37
C ARG A 66 -0.93 4.77 3.02
N THR A 67 -0.09 4.03 3.72
CA THR A 67 -0.51 2.82 4.45
C THR A 67 0.23 2.74 5.77
N GLY A 68 -0.20 1.83 6.64
CA GLY A 68 0.53 1.48 7.84
C GLY A 68 1.57 0.38 7.62
N ILE A 69 1.70 -0.13 6.40
CA ILE A 69 2.54 -1.29 6.11
C ILE A 69 4.02 -1.00 6.33
N GLY A 70 4.51 0.14 5.86
CA GLY A 70 5.93 0.47 5.96
C GLY A 70 6.43 0.64 7.39
N THR A 71 5.54 1.00 8.32
CA THR A 71 5.87 1.16 9.74
C THR A 71 5.37 0.00 10.59
N SER A 72 4.79 -1.02 9.96
CA SER A 72 4.29 -2.21 10.65
C SER A 72 5.45 -3.17 10.99
N ARG A 73 5.11 -4.24 11.72
CA ARG A 73 6.08 -5.25 12.13
C ARG A 73 6.83 -5.88 10.95
N CYS A 74 6.13 -6.20 9.85
CA CYS A 74 6.76 -6.78 8.67
C CYS A 74 7.46 -5.75 7.80
N GLN A 75 7.16 -4.47 7.95
CA GLN A 75 7.70 -3.37 7.16
C GLN A 75 7.49 -3.55 5.64
N GLY A 76 6.47 -4.30 5.27
CA GLY A 76 6.17 -4.57 3.87
C GLY A 76 6.99 -5.67 3.23
N ARG A 77 7.91 -6.31 3.95
CA ARG A 77 8.76 -7.37 3.37
C ARG A 77 7.98 -8.55 2.83
N ASP A 78 6.86 -8.89 3.49
CA ASP A 78 6.01 -10.02 3.08
C ASP A 78 5.20 -9.71 1.82
N CYS A 79 5.01 -8.44 1.48
CA CYS A 79 4.04 -8.05 0.47
C CYS A 79 4.52 -6.98 -0.52
N ALA A 80 5.71 -6.42 -0.34
CA ALA A 80 6.20 -5.32 -1.18
C ALA A 80 6.23 -5.69 -2.66
N GLU A 81 6.66 -6.90 -3.01
CA GLU A 81 6.71 -7.34 -4.40
C GLU A 81 5.30 -7.40 -5.02
N ALA A 82 4.34 -8.01 -4.32
CA ALA A 82 2.97 -8.11 -4.82
C ALA A 82 2.33 -6.74 -4.97
N ILE A 83 2.54 -5.85 -4.01
CA ILE A 83 2.04 -4.47 -4.07
C ILE A 83 2.68 -3.72 -5.24
N ALA A 84 4.00 -3.85 -5.40
CA ALA A 84 4.72 -3.20 -6.50
C ALA A 84 4.22 -3.65 -7.86
N ARG A 85 3.92 -4.94 -8.03
CA ARG A 85 3.35 -5.46 -9.27
C ARG A 85 1.97 -4.86 -9.56
N ARG A 86 1.13 -4.71 -8.55
CA ARG A 86 -0.18 -4.07 -8.70
C ARG A 86 -0.03 -2.59 -9.05
N GLN A 87 0.89 -1.89 -8.39
CA GLN A 87 1.16 -0.48 -8.68
C GLN A 87 1.72 -0.31 -10.09
N ALA A 88 2.61 -1.20 -10.52
CA ALA A 88 3.15 -1.19 -11.87
C ALA A 88 2.04 -1.31 -12.92
N ALA A 89 1.08 -2.19 -12.69
CA ALA A 89 -0.07 -2.36 -13.60
C ALA A 89 -0.91 -1.08 -13.68
N LEU A 90 -1.13 -0.42 -12.55
CA LEU A 90 -1.92 0.82 -12.50
C LEU A 90 -1.18 2.02 -13.10
N CYS A 91 0.13 2.09 -12.90
CA CYS A 91 0.96 3.23 -13.32
C CYS A 91 1.60 3.03 -14.69
N GLY A 92 1.52 1.83 -15.26
CA GLY A 92 2.18 1.52 -16.51
C GLY A 92 3.70 1.41 -16.40
N TRP A 93 4.22 0.93 -15.27
CA TRP A 93 5.66 0.77 -15.08
C TRP A 93 6.22 -0.36 -15.91
N SER A 94 7.43 -0.14 -16.46
CA SER A 94 8.21 -1.22 -17.05
C SER A 94 8.75 -2.16 -15.98
N THR A 95 9.23 -3.33 -16.37
CA THR A 95 9.91 -4.27 -15.47
C THR A 95 11.13 -3.60 -14.81
N ARG A 96 11.87 -2.82 -15.57
CA ARG A 96 13.03 -2.07 -15.05
C ARG A 96 12.60 -1.10 -13.93
N ARG A 97 11.50 -0.38 -14.13
CA ARG A 97 10.99 0.55 -13.12
C ARG A 97 10.52 -0.19 -11.88
N LEU A 98 9.83 -1.31 -12.07
CA LEU A 98 9.36 -2.16 -10.97
C LEU A 98 10.53 -2.62 -10.10
N ASP A 99 11.58 -3.13 -10.72
CA ASP A 99 12.78 -3.60 -10.01
C ASP A 99 13.47 -2.45 -9.27
N ALA A 100 13.58 -1.30 -9.90
CA ALA A 100 14.19 -0.11 -9.29
C ALA A 100 13.39 0.37 -8.07
N GLU A 101 12.07 0.31 -8.12
CA GLU A 101 11.21 0.69 -6.99
C GLU A 101 11.38 -0.26 -5.81
N LEU A 102 11.47 -1.56 -6.07
CA LEU A 102 11.71 -2.56 -5.04
C LEU A 102 13.09 -2.39 -4.40
N GLU A 103 14.12 -2.16 -5.20
CA GLU A 103 15.47 -1.91 -4.70
C GLU A 103 15.54 -0.67 -3.82
N ALA A 104 14.87 0.41 -4.26
CA ALA A 104 14.83 1.65 -3.49
C ALA A 104 14.15 1.46 -2.14
N TYR A 105 13.07 0.69 -2.11
CA TYR A 105 12.37 0.41 -0.86
C TYR A 105 13.23 -0.43 0.10
N GLU A 106 13.90 -1.47 -0.40
CA GLU A 106 14.80 -2.27 0.41
C GLU A 106 15.97 -1.45 0.96
N ALA A 107 16.53 -0.57 0.15
CA ALA A 107 17.59 0.33 0.58
C ALA A 107 17.13 1.25 1.71
N HIS A 108 15.88 1.76 1.61
CA HIS A 108 15.29 2.57 2.65
C HIS A 108 15.16 1.79 3.97
N LEU A 109 14.67 0.56 3.91
CA LEU A 109 14.54 -0.29 5.10
C LEU A 109 15.90 -0.57 5.74
N ALA A 110 16.91 -0.85 4.95
CA ALA A 110 18.25 -1.11 5.45
C ALA A 110 18.83 0.11 6.18
N ARG A 111 18.62 1.31 5.65
CA ARG A 111 19.05 2.56 6.30
C ARG A 111 18.32 2.78 7.62
N SER A 112 17.02 2.55 7.65
CA SER A 112 16.20 2.70 8.85
C SER A 112 16.66 1.78 9.98
N GLN A 113 17.04 0.54 9.63
CA GLN A 113 17.51 -0.43 10.61
C GLN A 113 18.84 -0.04 11.25
N ARG A 114 19.73 0.63 10.50
CA ARG A 114 21.01 1.10 11.04
C ARG A 114 20.82 2.08 12.17
N PHE A 115 19.79 2.91 12.10
CA PHE A 115 19.51 3.91 13.12
C PHE A 115 18.77 3.35 14.33
N ARG A 116 18.21 2.15 14.21
CA ARG A 116 17.49 1.48 15.29
C ARG A 116 18.33 0.48 16.08
N ALA A 117 19.48 0.12 15.54
CA ALA A 117 20.38 -0.86 16.15
C ALA A 117 21.08 -0.30 17.40
#